data_e049ae0a33a1d520e41eeac7fa0038d1
#
_entry.id   e049ae0a33a1d520e41eeac7fa0038d1
#
_cell.length_a   1.000
_cell.length_b   1.000
_cell.length_c   1.000
_cell.angle_alpha   90.00
_cell.angle_beta   90.00
_cell.angle_gamma   90.00
#
_symmetry.space_group_name_H-M   'P 1'
#
loop_
_entity.id
_entity.type
_entity.pdbx_description
1 polymer ?
#
loop_
_entity_poly.entity_id
_entity_poly.type
_entity_poly.pdbx_seq_one_letter_code
_entity_poly.pdbx_strand_id
1 'polypeptide(L)'
;AIALGADACYIATAACLAMGCHLCRTCQTGKCNWGIATQRPELVKRLNPDIGYKRLVNLVRAWDHEIKEIMGGMGINSIESLRGNRLMLRGIGLSDRELSILGIKHAGE
;
A
#
# COMPACT_ATOMS: atom_id res chain seq x y z
N ALA A 1 4.54 6.69 4.97
CA ALA A 1 5.42 7.19 3.90
C ALA A 1 5.15 8.65 3.56
N ILE A 2 3.89 9.05 3.34
CA ILE A 2 3.51 10.45 3.08
C ILE A 2 3.85 11.34 4.27
N ALA A 3 3.56 10.91 5.49
CA ALA A 3 3.91 11.66 6.70
C ALA A 3 5.43 11.84 6.89
N LEU A 4 6.24 10.92 6.39
CA LEU A 4 7.69 11.03 6.36
C LEU A 4 8.23 11.91 5.22
N GLY A 5 7.37 12.38 4.31
CA GLY A 5 7.73 13.33 3.26
C GLY A 5 7.64 12.81 1.83
N ALA A 6 7.12 11.60 1.61
CA ALA A 6 6.89 11.12 0.25
C ALA A 6 5.77 11.90 -0.44
N ASP A 7 5.95 12.22 -1.71
CA ASP A 7 4.91 12.85 -2.53
C ASP A 7 3.90 11.85 -3.04
N ALA A 8 4.34 10.63 -3.31
CA ALA A 8 3.52 9.50 -3.74
C ALA A 8 4.19 8.18 -3.37
N CYS A 9 3.43 7.11 -3.40
CA CYS A 9 3.91 5.76 -3.09
C CYS A 9 3.63 4.83 -4.27
N TYR A 10 4.66 4.13 -4.75
CA TYR A 10 4.48 3.02 -5.68
C TYR A 10 3.98 1.79 -4.93
N ILE A 11 2.97 1.15 -5.47
CA ILE A 11 2.44 -0.11 -4.96
C ILE A 11 2.27 -1.11 -6.10
N ALA A 12 2.37 -2.39 -5.81
CA ALA A 12 2.11 -3.45 -6.79
C ALA A 12 1.48 -4.69 -6.15
N THR A 13 2.13 -5.25 -5.15
CA THR A 13 1.75 -6.55 -4.57
C THR A 13 0.32 -6.55 -4.01
N ALA A 14 -0.08 -5.52 -3.29
CA ALA A 14 -1.44 -5.42 -2.75
C ALA A 14 -2.51 -5.39 -3.84
N ALA A 15 -2.25 -4.69 -4.95
CA ALA A 15 -3.14 -4.69 -6.12
C ALA A 15 -3.23 -6.07 -6.76
N CYS A 16 -2.11 -6.78 -6.89
CA CYS A 16 -2.08 -8.16 -7.39
C CYS A 16 -2.89 -9.10 -6.47
N LEU A 17 -2.72 -8.97 -5.16
CA LEU A 17 -3.48 -9.76 -4.17
C LEU A 17 -4.98 -9.54 -4.29
N ALA A 18 -5.40 -8.29 -4.46
CA ALA A 18 -6.82 -7.97 -4.67
C ALA A 18 -7.40 -8.67 -5.91
N MET A 19 -6.60 -8.83 -6.96
CA MET A 19 -7.00 -9.55 -8.17
C MET A 19 -6.94 -11.08 -8.05
N GLY A 20 -6.41 -11.63 -6.97
CA GLY A 20 -6.35 -13.07 -6.71
C GLY A 20 -4.95 -13.68 -6.72
N CYS A 21 -3.89 -12.89 -6.68
CA CYS A 21 -2.52 -13.38 -6.54
C CYS A 21 -2.32 -14.07 -5.20
N HIS A 22 -1.63 -15.20 -5.18
CA HIS A 22 -1.32 -15.99 -3.98
C HIS A 22 0.17 -15.93 -3.57
N LEU A 23 0.92 -14.96 -4.10
CA LEU A 23 2.33 -14.76 -3.75
C LEU A 23 3.23 -15.98 -4.05
N CYS A 24 2.98 -16.68 -5.14
CA CYS A 24 3.81 -17.83 -5.55
C CYS A 24 5.23 -17.42 -6.01
N ARG A 25 5.46 -16.10 -6.23
CA ARG A 25 6.76 -15.52 -6.59
C ARG A 25 7.40 -16.08 -7.86
N THR A 26 6.60 -16.51 -8.82
CA THR A 26 7.06 -17.05 -10.12
C THR A 26 6.78 -16.08 -11.30
N CYS A 27 6.54 -14.82 -11.01
CA CYS A 27 6.16 -13.80 -12.02
C CYS A 27 7.20 -13.69 -13.14
N GLN A 28 8.48 -13.74 -12.80
CA GLN A 28 9.60 -13.62 -13.74
C GLN A 28 9.67 -14.77 -14.75
N THR A 29 9.00 -15.88 -14.50
CA THR A 29 9.00 -17.05 -15.41
C THR A 29 7.96 -16.93 -16.52
N GLY A 30 7.03 -15.96 -16.43
CA GLY A 30 5.88 -15.85 -17.34
C GLY A 30 4.86 -16.99 -17.20
N LYS A 31 4.96 -17.79 -16.13
CA LYS A 31 4.06 -18.93 -15.85
C LYS A 31 3.12 -18.66 -14.67
N CYS A 32 2.61 -17.44 -14.56
CA CYS A 32 1.69 -17.08 -13.50
C CYS A 32 0.41 -17.91 -13.56
N ASN A 33 0.18 -18.75 -12.55
CA ASN A 33 -1.02 -19.61 -12.47
C ASN A 33 -2.33 -18.81 -12.32
N TRP A 34 -2.26 -17.54 -11.96
CA TRP A 34 -3.42 -16.67 -11.72
C TRP A 34 -3.77 -15.81 -12.94
N GLY A 35 -2.99 -15.93 -14.02
CA GLY A 35 -3.22 -15.19 -15.26
C GLY A 35 -2.83 -13.71 -15.22
N ILE A 36 -2.10 -13.26 -14.18
CA ILE A 36 -1.73 -11.86 -14.00
C ILE A 36 -0.43 -11.54 -14.72
N ALA A 37 0.66 -12.23 -14.38
CA ALA A 37 2.01 -12.00 -14.93
C ALA A 37 2.36 -13.07 -15.97
N THR A 38 1.59 -13.15 -17.06
CA THR A 38 1.78 -14.13 -18.12
C THR A 38 1.21 -13.64 -19.43
N GLN A 39 1.79 -14.11 -20.54
CA GLN A 39 1.26 -13.93 -21.91
C GLN A 39 0.78 -15.27 -22.52
N ARG A 40 0.82 -16.35 -21.76
CA ARG A 40 0.40 -17.67 -22.24
C ARG A 40 -1.12 -17.74 -22.34
N PRO A 41 -1.70 -18.06 -23.50
CA PRO A 41 -3.17 -18.05 -23.69
C PRO A 41 -3.93 -18.94 -22.71
N GLU A 42 -3.35 -20.10 -22.37
CA GLU A 42 -3.95 -21.04 -21.41
C GLU A 42 -3.97 -20.52 -19.96
N LEU A 43 -3.09 -19.58 -19.63
CA LEU A 43 -3.01 -18.96 -18.30
C LEU A 43 -3.75 -17.62 -18.25
N VAL A 44 -3.62 -16.79 -19.28
CA VAL A 44 -4.27 -15.46 -19.34
C VAL A 44 -5.78 -15.55 -19.10
N LYS A 45 -6.43 -16.56 -19.67
CA LYS A 45 -7.87 -16.78 -19.50
C LYS A 45 -8.33 -17.06 -18.06
N ARG A 46 -7.40 -17.34 -17.14
CA ARG A 46 -7.72 -17.55 -15.71
C ARG A 46 -8.03 -16.26 -14.96
N LEU A 47 -7.56 -15.12 -15.45
CA LEU A 47 -7.94 -13.81 -14.92
C LEU A 47 -9.14 -13.28 -15.70
N ASN A 48 -10.23 -13.04 -14.98
CA ASN A 48 -11.39 -12.34 -15.54
C ASN A 48 -11.24 -10.84 -15.26
N PRO A 49 -11.04 -9.98 -16.28
CA PRO A 49 -10.85 -8.55 -16.10
C PRO A 49 -12.06 -7.86 -15.44
N ASP A 50 -13.27 -8.31 -15.73
CA ASP A 50 -14.51 -7.72 -15.19
C ASP A 50 -14.67 -7.96 -13.69
N ILE A 51 -14.08 -9.04 -13.19
CA ILE A 51 -14.00 -9.31 -11.75
C ILE A 51 -12.77 -8.59 -11.14
N GLY A 52 -11.64 -8.63 -11.84
CA GLY A 52 -10.38 -8.06 -11.37
C GLY A 52 -10.49 -6.57 -11.10
N TYR A 53 -11.05 -5.78 -12.02
CA TYR A 53 -11.17 -4.34 -11.82
C TYR A 53 -12.10 -3.99 -10.65
N LYS A 54 -13.20 -4.72 -10.46
CA LYS A 54 -14.11 -4.51 -9.32
C LYS A 54 -13.41 -4.72 -7.99
N ARG A 55 -12.57 -5.76 -7.88
CA ARG A 55 -11.77 -6.03 -6.69
C ARG A 55 -10.76 -4.92 -6.42
N LEU A 56 -10.10 -4.41 -7.47
CA LEU A 56 -9.20 -3.25 -7.34
C LEU A 56 -9.92 -2.00 -6.88
N VAL A 57 -11.09 -1.70 -7.46
CA VAL A 57 -11.91 -0.57 -7.02
C VAL A 57 -12.27 -0.69 -5.54
N ASN A 58 -12.66 -1.88 -5.10
CA ASN A 58 -13.00 -2.12 -3.70
C ASN A 58 -11.78 -1.91 -2.78
N LEU A 59 -10.59 -2.38 -3.17
CA LEU A 59 -9.35 -2.15 -2.42
C LEU A 59 -9.05 -0.65 -2.28
N VAL A 60 -9.09 0.09 -3.38
CA VAL A 60 -8.79 1.52 -3.38
C VAL A 60 -9.83 2.31 -2.55
N ARG A 61 -11.10 1.96 -2.63
CA ARG A 61 -12.15 2.57 -1.80
C ARG A 61 -11.95 2.27 -0.32
N ALA A 62 -11.56 1.04 0.03
CA ALA A 62 -11.26 0.68 1.41
C ALA A 62 -10.07 1.51 1.94
N TRP A 63 -9.00 1.65 1.17
CA TRP A 63 -7.86 2.49 1.54
C TRP A 63 -8.23 3.97 1.68
N ASP A 64 -9.03 4.51 0.76
CA ASP A 64 -9.52 5.89 0.86
C ASP A 64 -10.27 6.10 2.18
N HIS A 65 -11.15 5.17 2.53
CA HIS A 65 -11.90 5.22 3.79
C HIS A 65 -10.97 5.16 5.01
N GLU A 66 -10.07 4.18 5.08
CA GLU A 66 -9.13 4.01 6.19
C GLU A 66 -8.18 5.21 6.34
N ILE A 67 -7.66 5.74 5.24
CA ILE A 67 -6.78 6.92 5.26
C ILE A 67 -7.54 8.13 5.81
N LYS A 68 -8.78 8.34 5.37
CA LYS A 68 -9.62 9.44 5.88
C LYS A 68 -9.96 9.31 7.36
N GLU A 69 -10.22 8.10 7.84
CA GLU A 69 -10.45 7.85 9.27
C GLU A 69 -9.20 8.17 10.10
N ILE A 70 -8.03 7.69 9.68
CA ILE A 70 -6.77 7.96 10.38
C ILE A 70 -6.45 9.45 10.36
N MET A 71 -6.58 10.11 9.21
CA MET A 71 -6.36 11.55 9.08
C MET A 71 -7.33 12.35 9.95
N GLY A 72 -8.60 11.94 10.00
CA GLY A 72 -9.61 12.54 10.88
C GLY A 72 -9.23 12.43 12.36
N GLY A 73 -8.71 11.26 12.78
CA GLY A 73 -8.16 11.07 14.13
C GLY A 73 -6.93 11.94 14.43
N MET A 74 -6.19 12.33 13.41
CA MET A 74 -5.06 13.27 13.51
C MET A 74 -5.49 14.74 13.45
N GLY A 75 -6.76 15.03 13.17
CA GLY A 75 -7.26 16.39 12.95
C GLY A 75 -6.87 16.98 11.59
N ILE A 76 -6.62 16.16 10.58
CA ILE A 76 -6.20 16.56 9.24
C ILE A 76 -7.29 16.17 8.23
N ASN A 77 -7.55 17.04 7.25
CA ASN A 77 -8.55 16.80 6.21
C ASN A 77 -8.00 16.83 4.78
N SER A 78 -6.68 16.94 4.61
CA SER A 78 -6.03 16.91 3.30
C SER A 78 -4.71 16.14 3.33
N ILE A 79 -4.38 15.48 2.23
CA ILE A 79 -3.10 14.77 2.07
C ILE A 79 -1.90 15.73 2.10
N GLU A 80 -2.06 16.94 1.58
CA GLU A 80 -1.01 17.97 1.64
C GLU A 80 -0.62 18.31 3.07
N SER A 81 -1.59 18.36 3.97
CA SER A 81 -1.33 18.60 5.41
C SER A 81 -0.64 17.43 6.10
N LEU A 82 -0.77 16.23 5.55
CA LEU A 82 -0.08 15.04 6.04
C LEU A 82 1.38 14.97 5.56
N ARG A 83 1.67 15.48 4.36
CA ARG A 83 3.02 15.36 3.75
C ARG A 83 4.08 15.99 4.63
N GLY A 84 5.03 15.18 5.09
CA GLY A 84 6.10 15.59 5.99
C GLY A 84 5.65 15.93 7.43
N ASN A 85 4.40 15.71 7.76
CA ASN A 85 3.86 15.93 9.10
C ASN A 85 4.13 14.71 9.99
N ARG A 86 5.18 14.79 10.79
CA ARG A 86 5.65 13.72 11.67
C ARG A 86 5.09 13.78 13.10
N LEU A 87 4.25 14.76 13.41
CA LEU A 87 3.78 15.03 14.79
C LEU A 87 3.09 13.84 15.44
N MET A 88 2.35 13.05 14.67
CA MET A 88 1.63 11.88 15.17
C MET A 88 2.38 10.55 14.96
N LEU A 89 3.55 10.59 14.31
CA LEU A 89 4.35 9.38 14.12
C LEU A 89 5.10 9.02 15.41
N ARG A 90 5.16 7.73 15.68
CA ARG A 90 5.92 7.15 16.80
C ARG A 90 6.71 5.95 16.32
N GLY A 91 7.97 5.87 16.75
CA GLY A 91 8.84 4.74 16.44
C GLY A 91 8.71 3.63 17.47
N ILE A 92 8.67 2.40 17.02
CA ILE A 92 8.71 1.18 17.86
C ILE A 92 9.91 0.36 17.42
N GLY A 93 10.77 -0.03 18.35
CA GLY A 93 11.95 -0.86 18.06
C GLY A 93 13.04 -0.16 17.26
N LEU A 94 13.05 1.18 17.29
CA LEU A 94 14.09 2.00 16.67
C LEU A 94 15.04 2.55 17.73
N SER A 95 16.33 2.67 17.38
CA SER A 95 17.32 3.34 18.21
C SER A 95 17.11 4.86 18.24
N ASP A 96 17.66 5.54 19.24
CA ASP A 96 17.62 7.01 19.36
C ASP A 96 18.19 7.70 18.13
N ARG A 97 19.20 7.12 17.50
CA ARG A 97 19.80 7.65 16.29
C ARG A 97 18.81 7.59 15.10
N GLU A 98 18.11 6.46 14.95
CA GLU A 98 17.10 6.28 13.89
C GLU A 98 15.91 7.21 14.12
N LEU A 99 15.44 7.34 15.35
CA LEU A 99 14.37 8.28 15.70
C LEU A 99 14.76 9.72 15.37
N SER A 100 16.02 10.11 15.71
CA SER A 100 16.55 11.43 15.40
C SER A 100 16.63 11.68 13.89
N ILE A 101 17.12 10.70 13.11
CA ILE A 101 17.21 10.81 11.64
C ILE A 101 15.81 10.95 11.03
N LEU A 102 14.84 10.18 11.49
CA LEU A 102 13.47 10.22 11.02
C LEU A 102 12.69 11.44 11.51
N GLY A 103 13.18 12.12 12.57
CA GLY A 103 12.51 13.26 13.19
C GLY A 103 11.18 12.89 13.85
N ILE A 104 11.13 11.71 14.47
CA ILE A 104 9.95 11.19 15.17
C ILE A 104 10.30 10.82 16.62
N LYS A 105 9.28 10.71 17.45
CA LYS A 105 9.43 10.33 18.86
C LYS A 105 9.29 8.82 19.04
N HIS A 106 9.74 8.32 20.19
CA HIS A 106 9.50 6.95 20.60
C HIS A 106 8.01 6.74 20.95
N ALA A 107 7.52 5.52 20.76
CA ALA A 107 6.17 5.17 21.24
C ALA A 107 6.09 5.31 22.76
N GLY A 108 5.07 6.04 23.23
CA GLY A 108 4.88 6.34 24.67
C GLY A 108 5.33 7.74 25.10
N GLU A 109 5.91 8.55 24.18
CA GLU A 109 6.25 9.95 24.43
C GLU A 109 5.17 10.95 23.98
#